data_7207dc81ae85b5b7caeff5ba49f57b9c
#
_entry.id   7207dc81ae85b5b7caeff5ba49f57b9c
#
_cell.length_a   1.000
_cell.length_b   1.000
_cell.length_c   1.000
_cell.angle_alpha   90.00
_cell.angle_beta   90.00
_cell.angle_gamma   90.00
#
_symmetry.space_group_name_H-M   'P 1'
#
loop_
_entity.id
_entity.type
_entity.pdbx_description
1 polymer ?
#
loop_
_entity_poly.entity_id
_entity_poly.type
_entity_poly.pdbx_seq_one_letter_code
_entity_poly.pdbx_strand_id
1 'polypeptide(L)'
;MTAATSHLIPPHGGELVQLIAQPERIAELKAHSKEWPSWDLTGRQLCDLELLLTGGFSPLRGFMTRADYEGVCHNMRLANGTLWPMPITLDVTEEFAKKLTPGTSKVALRDPEGVMLAVLNVEEVWQADRKAEAQAVFASTSAAHPGADYAINRANPWYVGGKLEGTQIPSHYDFRNQRLTPAEVRAEFARVGWRRVVAFQTRNPMHRAHVELAFRAAKQVEANLLIHPVVGMTKPGDVDYYTRVRCYQLLLSKFPQATAKLSLLPLAMRMGGPREAIWHALIRKNHGCSHFIVGRDHAGPGKDTNGKPFYGPYEAQEVFKKHEADIGVTMVPFNMMVYLEDQDKYVPDDEVKNGDRVLNISGTELRQRLNEGREIPAWFTYPEVVAELRRSFPPRHKQGVTIFFTGLSGSGKSTIANVLMTKFLEMGGRPATMLDGDLVRKNLSSELGFSKEHRDINIRRIGYVASEITKNGGIAICAPIAPYDATRKYVRQLIEPYGGFILVHIATTVEVCEQRDRKGLYAKARAGILKEFTGISDPYEVPADAEVTINTGELSAEEAAQEIILHLEREGFIGAAVESV
;
A
#
# COMPACT_ATOMS: atom_id res chain seq x y z
N MET A 1 -19.18 -40.97 -6.59
CA MET A 1 -19.28 -40.29 -5.28
C MET A 1 -20.42 -39.29 -5.37
N THR A 2 -21.54 -39.56 -4.71
CA THR A 2 -22.69 -38.67 -4.63
C THR A 2 -22.23 -37.33 -4.03
N ALA A 3 -22.47 -36.23 -4.75
CA ALA A 3 -22.20 -34.89 -4.25
C ALA A 3 -22.94 -34.72 -2.92
N ALA A 4 -22.19 -34.63 -1.82
CA ALA A 4 -22.75 -34.26 -0.54
C ALA A 4 -23.39 -32.87 -0.72
N THR A 5 -24.70 -32.79 -0.53
CA THR A 5 -25.44 -31.54 -0.55
C THR A 5 -24.77 -30.60 0.44
N SER A 6 -24.07 -29.59 -0.07
CA SER A 6 -23.40 -28.60 0.75
C SER A 6 -24.44 -27.87 1.59
N HIS A 7 -24.37 -27.97 2.90
CA HIS A 7 -25.23 -27.22 3.83
C HIS A 7 -24.87 -25.74 3.94
N LEU A 8 -23.91 -25.29 3.14
CA LEU A 8 -23.48 -23.89 3.07
C LEU A 8 -24.42 -23.07 2.20
N ILE A 9 -24.48 -21.77 2.46
CA ILE A 9 -25.21 -20.82 1.62
C ILE A 9 -24.77 -20.96 0.14
N PRO A 10 -25.71 -20.94 -0.84
CA PRO A 10 -25.34 -20.99 -2.26
C PRO A 10 -24.50 -19.77 -2.66
N PRO A 11 -23.61 -19.88 -3.63
CA PRO A 11 -22.88 -18.74 -4.19
C PRO A 11 -23.84 -17.68 -4.76
N HIS A 12 -23.34 -16.46 -4.92
CA HIS A 12 -24.10 -15.40 -5.57
C HIS A 12 -24.39 -15.75 -7.05
N GLY A 13 -25.63 -15.60 -7.47
CA GLY A 13 -26.09 -16.09 -8.79
C GLY A 13 -26.34 -17.60 -8.86
N GLY A 14 -26.21 -18.34 -7.74
CA GLY A 14 -26.55 -19.76 -7.63
C GLY A 14 -25.41 -20.73 -7.94
N GLU A 15 -24.41 -20.32 -8.72
CA GLU A 15 -23.25 -21.13 -9.14
C GLU A 15 -21.93 -20.47 -8.78
N LEU A 16 -20.95 -21.27 -8.34
CA LEU A 16 -19.57 -20.82 -8.21
C LEU A 16 -18.88 -20.90 -9.57
N VAL A 17 -18.70 -19.76 -10.21
CA VAL A 17 -18.15 -19.66 -11.57
C VAL A 17 -16.62 -19.77 -11.53
N GLN A 18 -16.08 -20.92 -11.89
CA GLN A 18 -14.65 -21.14 -12.03
C GLN A 18 -14.28 -21.14 -13.51
N LEU A 19 -13.29 -20.31 -13.89
CA LEU A 19 -12.97 -20.04 -15.30
C LEU A 19 -11.63 -20.64 -15.74
N ILE A 20 -10.99 -21.44 -14.90
CA ILE A 20 -9.78 -22.18 -15.31
C ILE A 20 -10.22 -23.32 -16.25
N ALA A 21 -9.66 -23.32 -17.44
CA ALA A 21 -9.97 -24.30 -18.48
C ALA A 21 -9.40 -25.70 -18.14
N GLN A 22 -9.86 -26.72 -18.85
CA GLN A 22 -9.31 -28.07 -18.74
C GLN A 22 -7.89 -28.12 -19.36
N PRO A 23 -7.02 -29.07 -18.92
CA PRO A 23 -5.61 -29.13 -19.34
C PRO A 23 -5.40 -29.10 -20.85
N GLU A 24 -6.23 -29.81 -21.62
CA GLU A 24 -6.14 -29.88 -23.08
C GLU A 24 -6.41 -28.49 -23.69
N ARG A 25 -7.44 -27.80 -23.18
CA ARG A 25 -7.78 -26.46 -23.62
C ARG A 25 -6.70 -25.44 -23.24
N ILE A 26 -6.10 -25.57 -22.06
CA ILE A 26 -4.95 -24.73 -21.63
C ILE A 26 -3.77 -24.87 -22.61
N ALA A 27 -3.45 -26.10 -23.02
CA ALA A 27 -2.37 -26.34 -23.97
C ALA A 27 -2.66 -25.68 -25.33
N GLU A 28 -3.88 -25.79 -25.84
CA GLU A 28 -4.34 -25.13 -27.06
C GLU A 28 -4.23 -23.59 -26.94
N LEU A 29 -4.76 -23.00 -25.88
CA LEU A 29 -4.71 -21.55 -25.65
C LEU A 29 -3.27 -21.04 -25.59
N LYS A 30 -2.38 -21.77 -24.92
CA LYS A 30 -0.95 -21.41 -24.84
C LYS A 30 -0.26 -21.50 -26.20
N ALA A 31 -0.58 -22.49 -27.01
CA ALA A 31 0.00 -22.66 -28.35
C ALA A 31 -0.33 -21.47 -29.26
N HIS A 32 -1.58 -21.00 -29.24
CA HIS A 32 -2.03 -19.86 -30.06
C HIS A 32 -1.77 -18.48 -29.45
N SER A 33 -1.28 -18.40 -28.21
CA SER A 33 -1.14 -17.12 -27.48
C SER A 33 -0.23 -16.10 -28.15
N LYS A 34 0.68 -16.54 -28.99
CA LYS A 34 1.61 -15.68 -29.75
C LYS A 34 0.95 -14.98 -30.95
N GLU A 35 -0.19 -15.46 -31.39
CA GLU A 35 -0.95 -14.93 -32.52
C GLU A 35 -1.86 -13.78 -32.08
N TRP A 36 -2.10 -13.62 -30.77
CA TRP A 36 -3.05 -12.65 -30.23
C TRP A 36 -2.34 -11.42 -29.65
N PRO A 37 -3.00 -10.24 -29.68
CA PRO A 37 -2.56 -9.10 -28.91
C PRO A 37 -2.36 -9.49 -27.44
N SER A 38 -1.32 -8.98 -26.83
CA SER A 38 -0.98 -9.24 -25.42
C SER A 38 -1.17 -7.98 -24.59
N TRP A 39 -1.75 -8.13 -23.39
CA TRP A 39 -1.90 -7.07 -22.41
C TRP A 39 -1.25 -7.49 -21.08
N ASP A 40 -0.30 -6.68 -20.59
CA ASP A 40 0.32 -6.87 -19.30
C ASP A 40 -0.56 -6.22 -18.24
N LEU A 41 -1.02 -7.03 -17.29
CA LEU A 41 -1.99 -6.64 -16.27
C LEU A 41 -1.35 -5.78 -15.18
N THR A 42 -2.04 -4.71 -14.80
CA THR A 42 -1.71 -3.93 -13.61
C THR A 42 -2.01 -4.71 -12.34
N GLY A 43 -1.47 -4.30 -11.20
CA GLY A 43 -1.74 -4.97 -9.92
C GLY A 43 -3.24 -5.05 -9.57
N ARG A 44 -4.05 -4.02 -9.93
CA ARG A 44 -5.50 -4.03 -9.76
C ARG A 44 -6.17 -5.06 -10.66
N GLN A 45 -5.79 -5.07 -11.93
CA GLN A 45 -6.34 -6.00 -12.92
C GLN A 45 -5.97 -7.45 -12.59
N LEU A 46 -4.78 -7.70 -12.02
CA LEU A 46 -4.37 -9.02 -11.52
C LEU A 46 -5.27 -9.52 -10.37
N CYS A 47 -5.54 -8.66 -9.37
CA CYS A 47 -6.46 -8.99 -8.28
C CYS A 47 -7.87 -9.31 -8.81
N ASP A 48 -8.37 -8.50 -9.75
CA ASP A 48 -9.69 -8.71 -10.34
C ASP A 48 -9.73 -10.00 -11.17
N LEU A 49 -8.69 -10.25 -11.97
CA LEU A 49 -8.59 -11.48 -12.76
C LEU A 49 -8.57 -12.73 -11.86
N GLU A 50 -7.81 -12.74 -10.79
CA GLU A 50 -7.74 -13.87 -9.86
C GLU A 50 -9.11 -14.20 -9.26
N LEU A 51 -9.86 -13.19 -8.83
CA LEU A 51 -11.19 -13.37 -8.27
C LEU A 51 -12.25 -13.75 -9.33
N LEU A 52 -12.10 -13.32 -10.59
CA LEU A 52 -12.89 -13.81 -11.72
C LEU A 52 -12.60 -15.29 -11.98
N LEU A 53 -11.32 -15.66 -12.09
CA LEU A 53 -10.91 -17.03 -12.43
C LEU A 53 -11.30 -18.06 -11.37
N THR A 54 -11.24 -17.67 -10.08
CA THR A 54 -11.48 -18.58 -8.95
C THR A 54 -12.93 -18.59 -8.48
N GLY A 55 -13.79 -17.72 -9.01
CA GLY A 55 -15.19 -17.62 -8.64
C GLY A 55 -15.48 -16.68 -7.47
N GLY A 56 -14.47 -15.94 -6.97
CA GLY A 56 -14.67 -14.90 -5.97
C GLY A 56 -15.64 -13.81 -6.44
N PHE A 57 -15.69 -13.57 -7.74
CA PHE A 57 -16.59 -12.62 -8.38
C PHE A 57 -17.79 -13.28 -9.10
N SER A 58 -18.17 -14.51 -8.71
CA SER A 58 -19.42 -15.08 -9.24
C SER A 58 -20.60 -14.11 -9.03
N PRO A 59 -21.49 -13.94 -10.04
CA PRO A 59 -21.65 -14.77 -11.23
C PRO A 59 -20.89 -14.28 -12.47
N LEU A 60 -19.94 -13.34 -12.35
CA LEU A 60 -19.22 -12.81 -13.51
C LEU A 60 -18.41 -13.91 -14.22
N ARG A 61 -18.42 -13.87 -15.56
CA ARG A 61 -17.67 -14.79 -16.42
C ARG A 61 -16.51 -14.11 -17.17
N GLY A 62 -16.20 -12.87 -16.80
CA GLY A 62 -15.16 -12.07 -17.40
C GLY A 62 -15.26 -10.61 -17.01
N PHE A 63 -14.54 -9.77 -17.71
CA PHE A 63 -14.68 -8.32 -17.56
C PHE A 63 -16.00 -7.86 -18.17
N MET A 64 -16.66 -6.93 -17.49
CA MET A 64 -18.02 -6.48 -17.84
C MET A 64 -18.11 -5.97 -19.26
N THR A 65 -19.20 -6.32 -19.94
CA THR A 65 -19.65 -5.62 -21.14
C THR A 65 -20.21 -4.24 -20.77
N ARG A 66 -20.42 -3.39 -21.75
CA ARG A 66 -20.93 -2.02 -21.52
C ARG A 66 -22.30 -2.03 -20.84
N ALA A 67 -23.18 -2.95 -21.21
CA ALA A 67 -24.51 -3.07 -20.61
C ALA A 67 -24.43 -3.42 -19.11
N ASP A 68 -23.60 -4.39 -18.73
CA ASP A 68 -23.36 -4.71 -17.31
C ASP A 68 -22.71 -3.55 -16.57
N TYR A 69 -21.69 -2.91 -17.16
CA TYR A 69 -21.00 -1.78 -16.60
C TYR A 69 -21.96 -0.58 -16.32
N GLU A 70 -22.76 -0.18 -17.29
CA GLU A 70 -23.72 0.92 -17.12
C GLU A 70 -24.78 0.58 -16.06
N GLY A 71 -25.32 -0.65 -16.07
CA GLY A 71 -26.26 -1.13 -15.07
C GLY A 71 -25.67 -1.11 -13.66
N VAL A 72 -24.42 -1.53 -13.50
CA VAL A 72 -23.69 -1.51 -12.22
C VAL A 72 -23.42 -0.09 -11.76
N CYS A 73 -22.95 0.81 -12.63
CA CYS A 73 -22.70 2.19 -12.27
C CYS A 73 -23.97 2.91 -11.79
N HIS A 74 -25.08 2.76 -12.50
CA HIS A 74 -26.31 3.50 -12.21
C HIS A 74 -27.20 2.83 -11.15
N ASN A 75 -27.33 1.50 -11.20
CA ASN A 75 -28.35 0.77 -10.44
C ASN A 75 -27.76 -0.31 -9.51
N MET A 76 -26.44 -0.50 -9.45
CA MET A 76 -25.78 -1.62 -8.75
C MET A 76 -26.29 -2.99 -9.25
N ARG A 77 -26.62 -3.15 -10.54
CA ARG A 77 -27.13 -4.40 -11.10
C ARG A 77 -26.51 -4.70 -12.46
N LEU A 78 -26.23 -5.97 -12.68
CA LEU A 78 -25.89 -6.48 -14.00
C LEU A 78 -27.10 -6.35 -14.95
N ALA A 79 -26.88 -6.44 -16.25
CA ALA A 79 -27.93 -6.36 -17.27
C ALA A 79 -29.07 -7.39 -17.08
N ASN A 80 -28.79 -8.53 -16.46
CA ASN A 80 -29.77 -9.56 -16.11
C ASN A 80 -30.53 -9.29 -14.78
N GLY A 81 -30.29 -8.12 -14.15
CA GLY A 81 -30.91 -7.70 -12.90
C GLY A 81 -30.24 -8.19 -11.61
N THR A 82 -29.21 -9.04 -11.68
CA THR A 82 -28.49 -9.53 -10.51
C THR A 82 -27.79 -8.38 -9.80
N LEU A 83 -27.91 -8.29 -8.47
CA LEU A 83 -27.22 -7.28 -7.66
C LEU A 83 -25.70 -7.42 -7.80
N TRP A 84 -25.04 -6.35 -8.23
CA TRP A 84 -23.58 -6.25 -8.28
C TRP A 84 -23.16 -4.77 -8.19
N PRO A 85 -22.53 -4.34 -7.10
CA PRO A 85 -22.40 -2.91 -6.82
C PRO A 85 -21.13 -2.23 -7.36
N MET A 86 -20.17 -3.01 -7.89
CA MET A 86 -18.84 -2.48 -8.24
C MET A 86 -18.45 -2.84 -9.68
N PRO A 87 -18.01 -1.89 -10.50
CA PRO A 87 -17.52 -2.18 -11.86
C PRO A 87 -16.26 -3.06 -11.83
N ILE A 88 -16.23 -4.09 -12.67
CA ILE A 88 -15.07 -4.96 -12.90
C ILE A 88 -14.71 -4.85 -14.38
N THR A 89 -13.73 -4.02 -14.68
CA THR A 89 -13.38 -3.59 -16.03
C THR A 89 -11.91 -3.85 -16.35
N LEU A 90 -11.61 -4.16 -17.61
CA LEU A 90 -10.24 -4.17 -18.14
C LEU A 90 -10.00 -2.84 -18.85
N ASP A 91 -9.27 -1.95 -18.22
CA ASP A 91 -8.89 -0.68 -18.80
C ASP A 91 -7.60 -0.81 -19.62
N VAL A 92 -7.59 -0.25 -20.82
CA VAL A 92 -6.47 -0.33 -21.77
C VAL A 92 -6.21 1.02 -22.42
N THR A 93 -5.01 1.18 -22.99
CA THR A 93 -4.67 2.39 -23.76
C THR A 93 -5.50 2.47 -25.06
N GLU A 94 -5.68 3.67 -25.56
CA GLU A 94 -6.36 3.91 -26.84
C GLU A 94 -5.67 3.17 -28.00
N GLU A 95 -4.33 3.17 -28.02
CA GLU A 95 -3.56 2.47 -29.02
C GLU A 95 -3.83 0.96 -29.02
N PHE A 96 -3.94 0.36 -27.83
CA PHE A 96 -4.26 -1.05 -27.70
C PHE A 96 -5.72 -1.34 -28.11
N ALA A 97 -6.66 -0.52 -27.67
CA ALA A 97 -8.07 -0.65 -28.00
C ALA A 97 -8.33 -0.65 -29.51
N LYS A 98 -7.63 0.20 -30.26
CA LYS A 98 -7.71 0.28 -31.72
C LYS A 98 -7.24 -0.98 -32.49
N LYS A 99 -6.49 -1.86 -31.82
CA LYS A 99 -6.05 -3.17 -32.39
C LYS A 99 -7.11 -4.26 -32.26
N LEU A 100 -8.18 -4.01 -31.50
CA LEU A 100 -9.20 -5.01 -31.16
C LEU A 100 -10.46 -4.87 -32.00
N THR A 101 -10.96 -6.00 -32.47
CA THR A 101 -12.25 -6.12 -33.18
C THR A 101 -13.22 -6.91 -32.30
N PRO A 102 -14.30 -6.29 -31.80
CA PRO A 102 -15.33 -6.99 -31.04
C PRO A 102 -15.89 -8.21 -31.75
N GLY A 103 -16.13 -9.29 -31.02
CA GLY A 103 -16.64 -10.56 -31.54
C GLY A 103 -15.61 -11.44 -32.26
N THR A 104 -14.40 -10.92 -32.51
CA THR A 104 -13.35 -11.67 -33.25
C THR A 104 -12.04 -11.74 -32.47
N SER A 105 -11.60 -10.62 -31.88
CA SER A 105 -10.30 -10.55 -31.19
C SER A 105 -10.27 -11.37 -29.91
N LYS A 106 -9.12 -12.00 -29.69
CA LYS A 106 -8.74 -12.58 -28.39
C LYS A 106 -7.53 -11.82 -27.86
N VAL A 107 -7.46 -11.61 -26.55
CA VAL A 107 -6.35 -10.95 -25.89
C VAL A 107 -5.70 -11.92 -24.91
N ALA A 108 -4.39 -12.12 -25.05
CA ALA A 108 -3.61 -12.85 -24.07
C ALA A 108 -3.32 -11.93 -22.86
N LEU A 109 -3.88 -12.25 -21.71
CA LEU A 109 -3.67 -11.51 -20.45
C LEU A 109 -2.48 -12.10 -19.71
N ARG A 110 -1.49 -11.26 -19.42
CA ARG A 110 -0.22 -11.68 -18.80
C ARG A 110 0.04 -10.92 -17.52
N ASP A 111 0.79 -11.56 -16.64
CA ASP A 111 1.40 -10.88 -15.51
C ASP A 111 2.63 -10.05 -15.96
N PRO A 112 3.23 -9.21 -15.08
CA PRO A 112 4.42 -8.43 -15.42
C PRO A 112 5.67 -9.25 -15.76
N GLU A 113 5.69 -10.53 -15.43
CA GLU A 113 6.77 -11.47 -15.81
C GLU A 113 6.53 -12.11 -17.18
N GLY A 114 5.39 -11.80 -17.83
CA GLY A 114 5.00 -12.31 -19.14
C GLY A 114 4.28 -13.66 -19.12
N VAL A 115 3.96 -14.20 -17.94
CA VAL A 115 3.21 -15.46 -17.82
C VAL A 115 1.77 -15.25 -18.24
N MET A 116 1.28 -16.06 -19.18
CA MET A 116 -0.10 -16.00 -19.63
C MET A 116 -1.04 -16.61 -18.57
N LEU A 117 -1.96 -15.80 -18.05
CA LEU A 117 -2.92 -16.17 -17.01
C LEU A 117 -4.30 -16.51 -17.59
N ALA A 118 -4.72 -15.82 -18.62
CA ALA A 118 -6.01 -16.02 -19.25
C ALA A 118 -6.05 -15.51 -20.69
N VAL A 119 -7.08 -15.90 -21.40
CA VAL A 119 -7.50 -15.32 -22.68
C VAL A 119 -8.82 -14.61 -22.49
N LEU A 120 -8.90 -13.34 -22.90
CA LEU A 120 -10.15 -12.61 -23.00
C LEU A 120 -10.69 -12.72 -24.42
N ASN A 121 -11.87 -13.32 -24.58
CA ASN A 121 -12.64 -13.29 -25.83
C ASN A 121 -13.37 -11.94 -25.86
N VAL A 122 -12.92 -11.02 -26.71
CA VAL A 122 -13.40 -9.63 -26.74
C VAL A 122 -14.82 -9.58 -27.31
N GLU A 123 -15.78 -9.12 -26.49
CA GLU A 123 -17.17 -8.90 -26.91
C GLU A 123 -17.41 -7.42 -27.24
N GLU A 124 -16.85 -6.50 -26.47
CA GLU A 124 -17.02 -5.06 -26.64
C GLU A 124 -15.75 -4.28 -26.31
N VAL A 125 -15.60 -3.11 -26.96
CA VAL A 125 -14.56 -2.12 -26.70
C VAL A 125 -15.20 -0.74 -26.74
N TRP A 126 -15.03 0.08 -25.67
CA TRP A 126 -15.62 1.42 -25.61
C TRP A 126 -14.75 2.39 -24.82
N GLN A 127 -14.92 3.66 -25.08
CA GLN A 127 -14.33 4.72 -24.27
C GLN A 127 -15.24 5.02 -23.08
N ALA A 128 -14.67 4.94 -21.86
CA ALA A 128 -15.43 5.14 -20.63
C ALA A 128 -15.46 6.63 -20.21
N ASP A 129 -16.61 7.09 -19.72
CA ASP A 129 -16.71 8.33 -18.97
C ASP A 129 -16.32 8.08 -17.51
N ARG A 130 -15.00 8.17 -17.24
CA ARG A 130 -14.41 7.89 -15.93
C ARG A 130 -14.85 8.87 -14.84
N LYS A 131 -15.24 10.11 -15.19
CA LYS A 131 -15.79 11.07 -14.23
C LYS A 131 -17.22 10.70 -13.84
N ALA A 132 -18.03 10.31 -14.81
CA ALA A 132 -19.38 9.81 -14.55
C ALA A 132 -19.34 8.51 -13.71
N GLU A 133 -18.41 7.59 -14.03
CA GLU A 133 -18.17 6.40 -13.21
C GLU A 133 -17.82 6.75 -11.76
N ALA A 134 -16.83 7.62 -11.55
CA ALA A 134 -16.41 8.04 -10.22
C ALA A 134 -17.55 8.66 -9.41
N GLN A 135 -18.34 9.53 -10.05
CA GLN A 135 -19.52 10.14 -9.42
C GLN A 135 -20.58 9.11 -9.07
N ALA A 136 -20.85 8.17 -9.96
CA ALA A 136 -21.88 7.16 -9.76
C ALA A 136 -21.50 6.11 -8.70
N VAL A 137 -20.23 5.67 -8.70
CA VAL A 137 -19.75 4.57 -7.83
C VAL A 137 -19.32 5.09 -6.46
N PHE A 138 -18.63 6.24 -6.40
CA PHE A 138 -18.02 6.76 -5.17
C PHE A 138 -18.71 8.03 -4.63
N ALA A 139 -19.72 8.54 -5.31
CA ALA A 139 -20.38 9.81 -5.03
C ALA A 139 -19.38 10.99 -4.97
N SER A 140 -18.24 10.88 -5.63
CA SER A 140 -17.16 11.86 -5.59
C SER A 140 -16.29 11.80 -6.85
N THR A 141 -15.83 12.97 -7.30
CA THR A 141 -14.80 13.12 -8.34
C THR A 141 -13.49 13.68 -7.78
N SER A 142 -13.37 13.79 -6.45
CA SER A 142 -12.20 14.36 -5.78
C SER A 142 -11.02 13.40 -5.84
N ALA A 143 -9.83 13.90 -6.15
CA ALA A 143 -8.57 13.15 -6.07
C ALA A 143 -8.20 12.73 -4.63
N ALA A 144 -8.82 13.34 -3.61
CA ALA A 144 -8.65 12.90 -2.23
C ALA A 144 -9.34 11.55 -1.94
N HIS A 145 -10.28 11.13 -2.81
CA HIS A 145 -10.92 9.82 -2.72
C HIS A 145 -10.13 8.80 -3.55
N PRO A 146 -9.49 7.78 -2.97
CA PRO A 146 -8.58 6.87 -3.69
C PRO A 146 -9.24 6.15 -4.89
N GLY A 147 -10.51 5.76 -4.76
CA GLY A 147 -11.25 5.10 -5.84
C GLY A 147 -11.56 6.04 -7.00
N ALA A 148 -11.96 7.28 -6.70
CA ALA A 148 -12.21 8.31 -7.72
C ALA A 148 -10.90 8.76 -8.40
N ASP A 149 -9.84 8.95 -7.63
CA ASP A 149 -8.50 9.26 -8.17
C ASP A 149 -8.03 8.16 -9.13
N TYR A 150 -8.19 6.89 -8.73
CA TYR A 150 -7.82 5.79 -9.61
C TYR A 150 -8.63 5.82 -10.91
N ALA A 151 -9.95 5.91 -10.83
CA ALA A 151 -10.82 5.89 -12.01
C ALA A 151 -10.53 7.06 -12.96
N ILE A 152 -10.31 8.26 -12.44
CA ILE A 152 -10.14 9.48 -13.26
C ILE A 152 -8.70 9.65 -13.76
N ASN A 153 -7.70 9.43 -12.90
CA ASN A 153 -6.32 9.85 -13.14
C ASN A 153 -5.36 8.71 -13.46
N ARG A 154 -5.68 7.46 -13.10
CA ARG A 154 -4.76 6.32 -13.23
C ARG A 154 -5.23 5.25 -14.22
N ALA A 155 -6.55 4.96 -14.25
CA ALA A 155 -7.10 4.01 -15.20
C ALA A 155 -6.95 4.52 -16.64
N ASN A 156 -6.73 3.61 -17.57
CA ASN A 156 -6.72 3.91 -19.00
C ASN A 156 -8.13 4.28 -19.50
N PRO A 157 -8.24 5.04 -20.62
CA PRO A 157 -9.52 5.62 -21.05
C PRO A 157 -10.45 4.63 -21.76
N TRP A 158 -9.96 3.49 -22.23
CA TRP A 158 -10.76 2.52 -22.97
C TRP A 158 -10.98 1.26 -22.16
N TYR A 159 -12.18 0.72 -22.21
CA TYR A 159 -12.54 -0.52 -21.53
C TYR A 159 -12.82 -1.63 -22.54
N VAL A 160 -12.41 -2.84 -22.16
CA VAL A 160 -12.59 -4.06 -22.97
C VAL A 160 -13.40 -5.06 -22.15
N GLY A 161 -14.57 -5.41 -22.62
CA GLY A 161 -15.45 -6.40 -22.02
C GLY A 161 -15.48 -7.71 -22.79
N GLY A 162 -15.73 -8.81 -22.08
CA GLY A 162 -15.87 -10.12 -22.68
C GLY A 162 -15.63 -11.27 -21.71
N LYS A 163 -15.70 -12.50 -22.22
CA LYS A 163 -15.57 -13.74 -21.45
C LYS A 163 -14.11 -14.20 -21.33
N LEU A 164 -13.79 -14.77 -20.18
CA LEU A 164 -12.46 -15.27 -19.87
C LEU A 164 -12.36 -16.79 -19.99
N GLU A 165 -11.23 -17.25 -20.49
CA GLU A 165 -10.74 -18.63 -20.38
C GLU A 165 -9.40 -18.59 -19.65
N GLY A 166 -9.38 -19.05 -18.39
CA GLY A 166 -8.18 -19.03 -17.55
C GLY A 166 -7.22 -20.16 -17.86
N THR A 167 -5.92 -19.90 -17.84
CA THR A 167 -4.89 -20.93 -17.97
C THR A 167 -4.25 -21.26 -16.64
N GLN A 168 -4.15 -20.30 -15.74
CA GLN A 168 -3.70 -20.45 -14.36
C GLN A 168 -4.04 -19.20 -13.56
N ILE A 169 -4.06 -19.30 -12.23
CA ILE A 169 -4.14 -18.13 -11.35
C ILE A 169 -2.77 -17.44 -11.24
N PRO A 170 -2.71 -16.16 -10.85
CA PRO A 170 -1.44 -15.50 -10.51
C PRO A 170 -0.65 -16.30 -9.48
N SER A 171 0.67 -16.37 -9.66
CA SER A 171 1.53 -17.10 -8.74
C SER A 171 1.76 -16.33 -7.45
N HIS A 172 1.50 -16.97 -6.33
CA HIS A 172 1.82 -16.44 -5.00
C HIS A 172 2.86 -17.31 -4.31
N TYR A 173 3.89 -16.68 -3.75
CA TYR A 173 4.98 -17.37 -3.06
C TYR A 173 4.88 -17.24 -1.54
N ASP A 174 4.00 -16.36 -1.06
CA ASP A 174 3.78 -16.01 0.34
C ASP A 174 2.51 -16.65 0.90
N PHE A 175 2.53 -17.02 2.16
CA PHE A 175 1.39 -17.50 2.94
C PHE A 175 0.47 -18.51 2.23
N ARG A 176 1.02 -19.39 1.41
CA ARG A 176 0.28 -20.30 0.51
C ARG A 176 -0.85 -21.07 1.18
N ASN A 177 -0.64 -21.49 2.44
CA ASN A 177 -1.63 -22.27 3.20
C ASN A 177 -2.86 -21.45 3.63
N GLN A 178 -2.81 -20.11 3.52
CA GLN A 178 -3.92 -19.21 3.81
C GLN A 178 -4.53 -18.59 2.55
N ARG A 179 -3.91 -18.72 1.37
CA ARG A 179 -4.44 -18.21 0.10
C ARG A 179 -5.40 -19.22 -0.53
N LEU A 180 -6.54 -19.43 0.12
CA LEU A 180 -7.54 -20.39 -0.33
C LEU A 180 -8.52 -19.74 -1.30
N THR A 181 -8.79 -20.42 -2.41
CA THR A 181 -9.88 -20.07 -3.35
C THR A 181 -11.25 -20.24 -2.71
N PRO A 182 -12.31 -19.63 -3.26
CA PRO A 182 -13.67 -19.86 -2.76
C PRO A 182 -14.07 -21.34 -2.68
N ALA A 183 -13.70 -22.14 -3.68
CA ALA A 183 -13.97 -23.58 -3.69
C ALA A 183 -13.25 -24.32 -2.55
N GLU A 184 -11.99 -23.99 -2.31
CA GLU A 184 -11.20 -24.60 -1.22
C GLU A 184 -11.70 -24.17 0.16
N VAL A 185 -12.08 -22.91 0.35
CA VAL A 185 -12.69 -22.43 1.60
C VAL A 185 -14.00 -23.16 1.88
N ARG A 186 -14.87 -23.30 0.87
CA ARG A 186 -16.13 -24.03 0.99
C ARG A 186 -15.91 -25.52 1.29
N ALA A 187 -14.94 -26.14 0.62
CA ALA A 187 -14.58 -27.54 0.87
C ALA A 187 -14.05 -27.73 2.30
N GLU A 188 -13.25 -26.79 2.78
CA GLU A 188 -12.75 -26.83 4.15
C GLU A 188 -13.86 -26.66 5.18
N PHE A 189 -14.81 -25.73 4.98
CA PHE A 189 -15.97 -25.58 5.86
C PHE A 189 -16.83 -26.86 5.90
N ALA A 190 -17.05 -27.49 4.74
CA ALA A 190 -17.76 -28.75 4.66
C ALA A 190 -17.02 -29.87 5.41
N ARG A 191 -15.69 -29.94 5.24
CA ARG A 191 -14.83 -30.95 5.91
C ARG A 191 -14.88 -30.86 7.43
N VAL A 192 -14.90 -29.61 7.98
CA VAL A 192 -14.96 -29.40 9.44
C VAL A 192 -16.39 -29.28 9.97
N GLY A 193 -17.40 -29.45 9.14
CA GLY A 193 -18.82 -29.45 9.51
C GLY A 193 -19.41 -28.05 9.82
N TRP A 194 -18.78 -26.97 9.35
CA TRP A 194 -19.32 -25.64 9.52
C TRP A 194 -20.53 -25.40 8.63
N ARG A 195 -21.60 -24.83 9.20
CA ARG A 195 -22.85 -24.54 8.48
C ARG A 195 -23.18 -23.06 8.45
N ARG A 196 -22.93 -22.36 9.55
CA ARG A 196 -23.05 -20.91 9.67
C ARG A 196 -21.66 -20.33 9.83
N VAL A 197 -21.31 -19.39 8.98
CA VAL A 197 -20.00 -18.74 9.02
C VAL A 197 -20.21 -17.24 8.94
N VAL A 198 -19.66 -16.51 9.92
CA VAL A 198 -19.58 -15.06 9.88
C VAL A 198 -18.19 -14.64 9.39
N ALA A 199 -18.15 -13.76 8.41
CA ALA A 199 -16.89 -13.24 7.91
C ALA A 199 -16.54 -11.88 8.51
N PHE A 200 -15.27 -11.74 8.92
CA PHE A 200 -14.65 -10.50 9.35
C PHE A 200 -13.67 -10.00 8.29
N GLN A 201 -13.97 -8.85 7.71
CA GLN A 201 -13.13 -8.13 6.76
C GLN A 201 -12.24 -7.14 7.47
N THR A 202 -10.94 -7.12 7.14
CA THR A 202 -10.04 -6.09 7.63
C THR A 202 -8.89 -5.82 6.66
N ARG A 203 -8.36 -4.61 6.72
CA ARG A 203 -7.12 -4.16 6.05
C ARG A 203 -6.13 -3.55 7.03
N ASN A 204 -6.40 -3.64 8.32
CA ASN A 204 -5.56 -3.13 9.40
C ASN A 204 -5.09 -4.28 10.29
N PRO A 205 -3.97 -4.15 11.01
CA PRO A 205 -3.65 -5.07 12.09
C PRO A 205 -4.82 -5.20 13.07
N MET A 206 -5.08 -6.42 13.54
CA MET A 206 -6.11 -6.62 14.55
C MET A 206 -5.55 -6.30 15.93
N HIS A 207 -6.37 -5.65 16.73
CA HIS A 207 -6.14 -5.34 18.15
C HIS A 207 -7.22 -6.02 19.00
N ARG A 208 -7.15 -5.89 20.32
CA ARG A 208 -8.14 -6.51 21.24
C ARG A 208 -9.59 -6.16 20.90
N ALA A 209 -9.85 -4.89 20.54
CA ALA A 209 -11.18 -4.46 20.11
C ALA A 209 -11.71 -5.29 18.93
N HIS A 210 -10.86 -5.59 17.94
CA HIS A 210 -11.26 -6.39 16.77
C HIS A 210 -11.48 -7.86 17.10
N VAL A 211 -10.66 -8.42 18.00
CA VAL A 211 -10.82 -9.81 18.48
C VAL A 211 -12.14 -9.95 19.23
N GLU A 212 -12.43 -9.03 20.15
CA GLU A 212 -13.66 -9.02 20.92
C GLU A 212 -14.89 -8.83 20.03
N LEU A 213 -14.83 -7.89 19.09
CA LEU A 213 -15.88 -7.67 18.10
C LEU A 213 -16.17 -8.94 17.30
N ALA A 214 -15.13 -9.57 16.76
CA ALA A 214 -15.28 -10.78 15.94
C ALA A 214 -15.83 -11.96 16.77
N PHE A 215 -15.40 -12.08 18.02
CA PHE A 215 -15.89 -13.10 18.94
C PHE A 215 -17.37 -12.88 19.31
N ARG A 216 -17.76 -11.64 19.66
CA ARG A 216 -19.16 -11.29 19.94
C ARG A 216 -20.05 -11.52 18.73
N ALA A 217 -19.60 -11.13 17.53
CA ALA A 217 -20.33 -11.37 16.30
C ALA A 217 -20.59 -12.85 16.07
N ALA A 218 -19.56 -13.69 16.19
CA ALA A 218 -19.70 -15.13 16.01
C ALA A 218 -20.66 -15.74 17.04
N LYS A 219 -20.56 -15.32 18.30
CA LYS A 219 -21.45 -15.78 19.38
C LYS A 219 -22.90 -15.34 19.18
N GLN A 220 -23.12 -14.08 18.76
CA GLN A 220 -24.46 -13.52 18.57
C GLN A 220 -25.27 -14.29 17.53
N VAL A 221 -24.62 -14.76 16.47
CA VAL A 221 -25.28 -15.48 15.37
C VAL A 221 -25.01 -16.99 15.39
N GLU A 222 -24.42 -17.50 16.47
CA GLU A 222 -24.05 -18.91 16.64
C GLU A 222 -23.32 -19.49 15.40
N ALA A 223 -22.30 -18.75 14.94
CA ALA A 223 -21.54 -19.06 13.74
C ALA A 223 -20.06 -19.26 14.03
N ASN A 224 -19.39 -20.01 13.14
CA ASN A 224 -17.94 -20.05 13.07
C ASN A 224 -17.42 -18.76 12.39
N LEU A 225 -16.17 -18.42 12.64
CA LEU A 225 -15.54 -17.16 12.19
C LEU A 225 -14.57 -17.40 11.03
N LEU A 226 -14.77 -16.68 9.92
CA LEU A 226 -13.75 -16.51 8.90
C LEU A 226 -13.09 -15.14 9.07
N ILE A 227 -11.84 -15.09 9.50
CA ILE A 227 -10.99 -13.90 9.41
C ILE A 227 -10.48 -13.84 7.97
N HIS A 228 -10.95 -12.84 7.20
CA HIS A 228 -10.71 -12.77 5.76
C HIS A 228 -10.16 -11.41 5.34
N PRO A 229 -8.90 -11.11 5.75
CA PRO A 229 -8.26 -9.85 5.44
C PRO A 229 -7.90 -9.72 3.96
N VAL A 230 -7.89 -8.48 3.48
CA VAL A 230 -7.45 -8.14 2.13
C VAL A 230 -5.92 -8.10 2.09
N VAL A 231 -5.33 -8.83 1.15
CA VAL A 231 -3.88 -8.86 0.87
C VAL A 231 -3.52 -8.39 -0.55
N GLY A 232 -4.51 -7.97 -1.33
CA GLY A 232 -4.30 -7.24 -2.58
C GLY A 232 -4.03 -5.75 -2.33
N MET A 233 -4.50 -4.89 -3.23
CA MET A 233 -4.32 -3.44 -3.10
C MET A 233 -5.23 -2.86 -2.02
N THR A 234 -4.66 -2.01 -1.19
CA THR A 234 -5.38 -1.26 -0.15
C THR A 234 -5.07 0.24 -0.26
N LYS A 235 -5.45 1.02 0.75
CA LYS A 235 -5.20 2.47 0.77
C LYS A 235 -3.72 2.77 0.99
N PRO A 236 -3.13 3.76 0.30
CA PRO A 236 -1.79 4.25 0.61
C PRO A 236 -1.64 4.63 2.09
N GLY A 237 -0.54 4.23 2.72
CA GLY A 237 -0.27 4.44 4.15
C GLY A 237 -0.87 3.40 5.08
N ASP A 238 -1.56 2.37 4.58
CA ASP A 238 -1.90 1.19 5.38
C ASP A 238 -0.63 0.38 5.70
N VAL A 239 -0.65 -0.32 6.84
CA VAL A 239 0.41 -1.28 7.19
C VAL A 239 0.53 -2.33 6.09
N ASP A 240 1.75 -2.69 5.71
CA ASP A 240 1.98 -3.72 4.70
C ASP A 240 1.30 -5.04 5.06
N TYR A 241 0.89 -5.80 4.05
CA TYR A 241 0.09 -6.99 4.32
C TYR A 241 0.89 -8.14 4.95
N TYR A 242 2.21 -8.22 4.77
CA TYR A 242 3.03 -9.25 5.42
C TYR A 242 2.99 -9.07 6.94
N THR A 243 3.19 -7.84 7.42
CA THR A 243 3.06 -7.48 8.85
C THR A 243 1.65 -7.77 9.36
N ARG A 244 0.61 -7.36 8.59
CA ARG A 244 -0.78 -7.62 8.97
C ARG A 244 -1.08 -9.11 9.09
N VAL A 245 -0.65 -9.93 8.13
CA VAL A 245 -0.87 -11.39 8.15
C VAL A 245 -0.17 -12.04 9.33
N ARG A 246 1.08 -11.65 9.64
CA ARG A 246 1.77 -12.16 10.84
C ARG A 246 1.01 -11.80 12.12
N CYS A 247 0.47 -10.57 12.23
CA CYS A 247 -0.41 -10.20 13.34
C CYS A 247 -1.66 -11.09 13.42
N TYR A 248 -2.32 -11.39 12.28
CA TYR A 248 -3.50 -12.27 12.29
C TYR A 248 -3.16 -13.70 12.70
N GLN A 249 -2.03 -14.24 12.23
CA GLN A 249 -1.55 -15.58 12.63
C GLN A 249 -1.33 -15.68 14.15
N LEU A 250 -0.72 -14.66 14.76
CA LEU A 250 -0.52 -14.61 16.22
C LEU A 250 -1.84 -14.62 16.99
N LEU A 251 -2.88 -13.99 16.43
CA LEU A 251 -4.17 -13.85 17.09
C LEU A 251 -5.10 -15.05 16.93
N LEU A 252 -4.84 -15.97 16.01
CA LEU A 252 -5.67 -17.17 15.86
C LEU A 252 -5.77 -17.99 17.15
N SER A 253 -4.72 -18.02 17.96
CA SER A 253 -4.71 -18.72 19.25
C SER A 253 -5.61 -18.08 20.33
N LYS A 254 -6.10 -16.86 20.11
CA LYS A 254 -7.03 -16.16 21.03
C LYS A 254 -8.47 -16.61 20.85
N PHE A 255 -8.78 -17.28 19.73
CA PHE A 255 -10.10 -17.84 19.48
C PHE A 255 -10.15 -19.30 19.97
N PRO A 256 -11.32 -19.79 20.40
CA PRO A 256 -11.48 -21.19 20.76
C PRO A 256 -11.07 -22.10 19.61
N GLN A 257 -10.48 -23.24 19.93
CA GLN A 257 -9.97 -24.18 18.93
C GLN A 257 -11.06 -24.58 17.93
N ALA A 258 -10.71 -24.60 16.63
CA ALA A 258 -11.58 -24.95 15.53
C ALA A 258 -12.82 -24.06 15.32
N THR A 259 -12.91 -22.90 15.96
CA THR A 259 -14.03 -21.96 15.76
C THR A 259 -13.71 -20.80 14.80
N ALA A 260 -12.43 -20.54 14.56
CA ALA A 260 -11.96 -19.49 13.66
C ALA A 260 -10.99 -20.02 12.62
N LYS A 261 -11.03 -19.46 11.41
CA LYS A 261 -10.09 -19.73 10.32
C LYS A 261 -9.62 -18.42 9.69
N LEU A 262 -8.35 -18.39 9.30
CA LEU A 262 -7.75 -17.31 8.51
C LEU A 262 -7.66 -17.74 7.04
N SER A 263 -8.22 -16.93 6.14
CA SER A 263 -7.97 -17.03 4.71
C SER A 263 -7.71 -15.64 4.14
N LEU A 264 -6.82 -15.54 3.15
CA LEU A 264 -6.37 -14.26 2.60
C LEU A 264 -7.12 -13.96 1.31
N LEU A 265 -7.63 -12.74 1.17
CA LEU A 265 -8.38 -12.31 0.00
C LEU A 265 -7.52 -11.44 -0.91
N PRO A 266 -7.23 -11.87 -2.16
CA PRO A 266 -6.46 -11.09 -3.13
C PRO A 266 -7.35 -10.02 -3.80
N LEU A 267 -7.96 -9.16 -3.00
CA LEU A 267 -8.86 -8.11 -3.47
C LEU A 267 -8.12 -6.78 -3.62
N ALA A 268 -8.34 -6.08 -4.72
CA ALA A 268 -8.01 -4.67 -4.83
C ALA A 268 -9.18 -3.83 -4.31
N MET A 269 -9.07 -3.28 -3.10
CA MET A 269 -10.10 -2.43 -2.51
C MET A 269 -10.30 -1.14 -3.32
N ARG A 270 -11.55 -0.68 -3.38
CA ARG A 270 -11.96 0.55 -4.10
C ARG A 270 -12.20 1.73 -3.16
N MET A 271 -12.30 1.46 -1.86
CA MET A 271 -12.66 2.43 -0.81
C MET A 271 -14.06 3.05 -1.03
N GLY A 272 -14.96 2.27 -1.64
CA GLY A 272 -16.31 2.70 -2.05
C GLY A 272 -17.37 2.67 -0.96
N GLY A 273 -16.98 2.56 0.33
CA GLY A 273 -17.90 2.65 1.47
C GLY A 273 -19.13 1.74 1.35
N PRO A 274 -20.35 2.32 1.25
CA PRO A 274 -21.60 1.56 1.22
C PRO A 274 -21.68 0.52 0.11
N ARG A 275 -21.27 0.86 -1.13
CA ARG A 275 -21.26 -0.10 -2.25
C ARG A 275 -20.25 -1.22 -2.02
N GLU A 276 -19.10 -0.88 -1.48
CA GLU A 276 -18.06 -1.87 -1.21
C GLU A 276 -18.43 -2.81 -0.05
N ALA A 277 -19.22 -2.37 0.92
CA ALA A 277 -19.75 -3.25 1.96
C ALA A 277 -20.64 -4.37 1.37
N ILE A 278 -21.52 -4.05 0.43
CA ILE A 278 -22.32 -5.03 -0.31
C ILE A 278 -21.39 -5.97 -1.11
N TRP A 279 -20.45 -5.42 -1.85
CA TRP A 279 -19.51 -6.20 -2.65
C TRP A 279 -18.69 -7.16 -1.80
N HIS A 280 -18.20 -6.71 -0.65
CA HIS A 280 -17.49 -7.54 0.32
C HIS A 280 -18.35 -8.71 0.82
N ALA A 281 -19.65 -8.50 1.05
CA ALA A 281 -20.56 -9.57 1.45
C ALA A 281 -20.81 -10.58 0.33
N LEU A 282 -20.99 -10.13 -0.92
CA LEU A 282 -21.16 -11.00 -2.07
C LEU A 282 -19.93 -11.90 -2.29
N ILE A 283 -18.73 -11.33 -2.15
CA ILE A 283 -17.49 -12.09 -2.23
C ILE A 283 -17.47 -13.19 -1.14
N ARG A 284 -17.82 -12.84 0.12
CA ARG A 284 -17.83 -13.82 1.22
C ARG A 284 -18.93 -14.85 1.08
N LYS A 285 -20.08 -14.48 0.48
CA LYS A 285 -21.11 -15.44 0.07
C LYS A 285 -20.53 -16.50 -0.89
N ASN A 286 -19.71 -16.07 -1.85
CA ASN A 286 -19.01 -16.97 -2.76
C ASN A 286 -18.03 -17.90 -2.03
N HIS A 287 -17.44 -17.47 -0.92
CA HIS A 287 -16.64 -18.31 -0.03
C HIS A 287 -17.46 -19.14 0.96
N GLY A 288 -18.79 -19.08 0.94
CA GLY A 288 -19.66 -19.89 1.79
C GLY A 288 -20.05 -19.23 3.12
N CYS A 289 -19.80 -17.95 3.32
CA CYS A 289 -20.20 -17.23 4.54
C CYS A 289 -21.67 -16.81 4.46
N SER A 290 -22.43 -17.12 5.50
CA SER A 290 -23.85 -16.79 5.65
C SER A 290 -24.10 -15.47 6.36
N HIS A 291 -23.09 -14.94 7.06
CA HIS A 291 -23.14 -13.70 7.82
C HIS A 291 -21.91 -12.84 7.52
N PHE A 292 -22.08 -11.52 7.60
CA PHE A 292 -21.00 -10.58 7.34
C PHE A 292 -21.02 -9.42 8.36
N ILE A 293 -19.86 -9.15 8.97
CA ILE A 293 -19.69 -8.06 9.93
C ILE A 293 -19.54 -6.75 9.16
N VAL A 294 -20.41 -5.78 9.46
CA VAL A 294 -20.33 -4.41 8.95
C VAL A 294 -20.14 -3.46 10.11
N GLY A 295 -18.94 -2.97 10.26
CA GLY A 295 -18.57 -2.01 11.31
C GLY A 295 -18.80 -0.56 10.88
N ARG A 296 -18.47 0.36 11.79
CA ARG A 296 -18.44 1.79 11.53
C ARG A 296 -17.45 2.12 10.41
N ASP A 297 -17.82 3.03 9.49
CA ASP A 297 -17.00 3.51 8.36
C ASP A 297 -16.41 2.36 7.52
N HIS A 298 -17.26 1.34 7.23
CA HIS A 298 -16.84 0.16 6.48
C HIS A 298 -16.33 0.53 5.08
N ALA A 299 -15.08 0.16 4.77
CA ALA A 299 -14.39 0.48 3.52
C ALA A 299 -14.37 1.98 3.17
N GLY A 300 -14.48 2.86 4.17
CA GLY A 300 -14.43 4.30 3.98
C GLY A 300 -13.01 4.79 3.65
N PRO A 301 -12.87 5.77 2.72
CA PRO A 301 -11.57 6.33 2.34
C PRO A 301 -11.01 7.30 3.39
N GLY A 302 -11.82 7.73 4.35
CA GLY A 302 -11.50 8.74 5.34
C GLY A 302 -12.15 10.09 5.03
N LYS A 303 -11.38 11.17 5.15
CA LYS A 303 -11.86 12.55 5.00
C LYS A 303 -11.35 13.19 3.71
N ASP A 304 -12.11 14.17 3.20
CA ASP A 304 -11.70 15.03 2.09
C ASP A 304 -10.66 16.07 2.53
N THR A 305 -10.25 16.93 1.62
CA THR A 305 -9.30 18.02 1.87
C THR A 305 -9.78 19.07 2.88
N ASN A 306 -11.09 19.13 3.15
CA ASN A 306 -11.72 20.03 4.11
C ASN A 306 -11.96 19.36 5.47
N GLY A 307 -11.53 18.11 5.62
CA GLY A 307 -11.72 17.32 6.85
C GLY A 307 -13.11 16.68 7.00
N LYS A 308 -13.96 16.73 5.97
CA LYS A 308 -15.29 16.12 5.97
C LYS A 308 -15.20 14.66 5.53
N PRO A 309 -15.83 13.70 6.24
CA PRO A 309 -15.90 12.31 5.79
C PRO A 309 -16.62 12.19 4.44
N PHE A 310 -16.15 11.29 3.57
CA PHE A 310 -16.81 11.01 2.28
C PHE A 310 -18.15 10.31 2.46
N TYR A 311 -18.28 9.46 3.49
CA TYR A 311 -19.50 8.72 3.81
C TYR A 311 -19.87 8.90 5.28
N GLY A 312 -21.14 8.73 5.59
CA GLY A 312 -21.62 8.68 6.96
C GLY A 312 -21.06 7.46 7.72
N PRO A 313 -20.89 7.56 9.06
CA PRO A 313 -20.23 6.52 9.85
C PRO A 313 -20.96 5.15 9.81
N TYR A 314 -22.25 5.13 9.61
CA TYR A 314 -23.08 3.92 9.53
C TYR A 314 -23.83 3.78 8.19
N GLU A 315 -23.54 4.63 7.22
CA GLU A 315 -24.19 4.62 5.89
C GLU A 315 -24.03 3.27 5.19
N ALA A 316 -22.89 2.60 5.39
CA ALA A 316 -22.66 1.25 4.85
C ALA A 316 -23.66 0.23 5.41
N GLN A 317 -24.01 0.31 6.71
CA GLN A 317 -25.01 -0.56 7.33
C GLN A 317 -26.42 -0.25 6.80
N GLU A 318 -26.76 1.02 6.65
CA GLU A 318 -28.06 1.45 6.15
C GLU A 318 -28.30 0.98 4.71
N VAL A 319 -27.30 1.17 3.83
CA VAL A 319 -27.40 0.74 2.44
C VAL A 319 -27.39 -0.79 2.34
N PHE A 320 -26.56 -1.47 3.13
CA PHE A 320 -26.56 -2.93 3.19
C PHE A 320 -27.94 -3.47 3.56
N LYS A 321 -28.57 -2.91 4.58
CA LYS A 321 -29.89 -3.33 5.07
C LYS A 321 -30.97 -3.23 4.01
N LYS A 322 -30.92 -2.20 3.16
CA LYS A 322 -31.87 -2.02 2.04
C LYS A 322 -31.74 -3.13 0.98
N HIS A 323 -30.56 -3.74 0.86
CA HIS A 323 -30.27 -4.77 -0.14
C HIS A 323 -30.08 -6.17 0.46
N GLU A 324 -30.29 -6.36 1.76
CA GLU A 324 -29.97 -7.60 2.48
C GLU A 324 -30.67 -8.83 1.87
N ALA A 325 -31.91 -8.68 1.42
CA ALA A 325 -32.64 -9.75 0.75
C ALA A 325 -31.99 -10.20 -0.58
N ASP A 326 -31.52 -9.25 -1.38
CA ASP A 326 -30.84 -9.52 -2.66
C ASP A 326 -29.42 -10.07 -2.44
N ILE A 327 -28.72 -9.57 -1.42
CA ILE A 327 -27.40 -10.08 -1.00
C ILE A 327 -27.55 -11.53 -0.54
N GLY A 328 -28.58 -11.81 0.26
CA GLY A 328 -28.83 -13.12 0.85
C GLY A 328 -27.79 -13.53 1.89
N VAL A 329 -27.02 -12.58 2.43
CA VAL A 329 -26.11 -12.72 3.58
C VAL A 329 -26.64 -11.85 4.68
N THR A 330 -26.74 -12.38 5.90
CA THR A 330 -27.23 -11.63 7.04
C THR A 330 -26.16 -10.67 7.54
N MET A 331 -26.50 -9.39 7.67
CA MET A 331 -25.61 -8.39 8.25
C MET A 331 -25.50 -8.58 9.78
N VAL A 332 -24.27 -8.50 10.27
CA VAL A 332 -24.01 -8.39 11.71
C VAL A 332 -23.44 -6.98 11.94
N PRO A 333 -24.31 -6.02 12.30
CA PRO A 333 -23.88 -4.64 12.51
C PRO A 333 -23.11 -4.51 13.83
N PHE A 334 -22.07 -3.70 13.81
CA PHE A 334 -21.32 -3.36 15.01
C PHE A 334 -21.06 -1.86 15.10
N ASN A 335 -21.24 -1.36 16.32
CA ASN A 335 -20.83 -0.02 16.73
C ASN A 335 -19.33 0.02 17.06
N MET A 336 -18.82 1.20 17.35
CA MET A 336 -17.42 1.34 17.76
C MET A 336 -17.19 0.61 19.09
N MET A 337 -16.16 -0.25 19.13
CA MET A 337 -15.76 -0.92 20.36
C MET A 337 -14.87 0.02 21.18
N VAL A 338 -15.21 0.20 22.46
CA VAL A 338 -14.46 0.99 23.42
C VAL A 338 -14.05 0.16 24.63
N TYR A 339 -12.95 0.50 25.27
CA TYR A 339 -12.47 -0.19 26.46
C TYR A 339 -12.94 0.54 27.72
N LEU A 340 -13.56 -0.22 28.62
CA LEU A 340 -13.96 0.26 29.95
C LEU A 340 -12.86 -0.11 30.96
N GLU A 341 -12.15 0.91 31.47
CA GLU A 341 -11.03 0.72 32.39
C GLU A 341 -11.45 0.04 33.68
N ASP A 342 -12.57 0.49 34.28
CA ASP A 342 -13.05 -0.01 35.55
C ASP A 342 -13.58 -1.47 35.51
N GLN A 343 -13.82 -1.99 34.30
CA GLN A 343 -14.39 -3.33 34.10
C GLN A 343 -13.43 -4.27 33.34
N ASP A 344 -12.25 -3.76 32.93
CA ASP A 344 -11.23 -4.50 32.12
C ASP A 344 -11.85 -5.24 30.92
N LYS A 345 -12.75 -4.58 30.17
CA LYS A 345 -13.43 -5.21 29.02
C LYS A 345 -13.74 -4.22 27.90
N TYR A 346 -13.90 -4.76 26.70
CA TYR A 346 -14.44 -4.03 25.55
C TYR A 346 -15.95 -4.16 25.48
N VAL A 347 -16.62 -3.04 25.17
CA VAL A 347 -18.05 -2.99 24.87
C VAL A 347 -18.29 -2.11 23.65
N PRO A 348 -19.43 -2.29 22.92
CA PRO A 348 -19.91 -1.31 21.98
C PRO A 348 -20.15 0.05 22.65
N ASP A 349 -19.96 1.15 21.93
CA ASP A 349 -20.09 2.50 22.50
C ASP A 349 -21.50 2.86 22.99
N ASP A 350 -22.53 2.18 22.48
CA ASP A 350 -23.93 2.29 22.94
C ASP A 350 -24.22 1.51 24.23
N GLU A 351 -23.35 0.63 24.69
CA GLU A 351 -23.42 -0.05 25.98
C GLU A 351 -22.74 0.75 27.13
N VAL A 352 -22.06 1.87 26.82
CA VAL A 352 -21.39 2.71 27.84
C VAL A 352 -22.39 3.43 28.72
N LYS A 353 -22.20 3.36 30.05
CA LYS A 353 -23.07 4.00 31.04
C LYS A 353 -22.44 5.30 31.57
N ASN A 354 -23.30 6.18 32.11
CA ASN A 354 -22.81 7.38 32.78
C ASN A 354 -21.92 7.02 33.97
N GLY A 355 -20.69 7.52 33.96
CA GLY A 355 -19.66 7.25 34.96
C GLY A 355 -18.62 6.23 34.59
N ASP A 356 -18.81 5.46 33.48
CA ASP A 356 -17.80 4.53 32.99
C ASP A 356 -16.57 5.29 32.48
N ARG A 357 -15.37 4.80 32.82
CA ARG A 357 -14.09 5.34 32.32
C ARG A 357 -13.72 4.68 31.00
N VAL A 358 -13.90 5.42 29.93
CA VAL A 358 -13.62 4.95 28.56
C VAL A 358 -12.19 5.32 28.15
N LEU A 359 -11.42 4.34 27.72
CA LEU A 359 -10.10 4.54 27.10
C LEU A 359 -10.16 4.17 25.61
N ASN A 360 -9.45 4.93 24.80
CA ASN A 360 -9.32 4.67 23.37
C ASN A 360 -7.96 5.17 22.86
N ILE A 361 -7.37 4.47 21.90
CA ILE A 361 -6.17 4.89 21.18
C ILE A 361 -6.54 4.93 19.70
N SER A 362 -6.38 6.11 19.09
CA SER A 362 -6.59 6.27 17.66
C SER A 362 -5.44 5.65 16.85
N GLY A 363 -5.69 5.33 15.57
CA GLY A 363 -4.62 4.85 14.69
C GLY A 363 -3.47 5.86 14.52
N THR A 364 -3.74 7.17 14.64
CA THR A 364 -2.72 8.21 14.61
C THR A 364 -1.87 8.17 15.87
N GLU A 365 -2.49 8.05 17.04
CA GLU A 365 -1.77 7.92 18.31
C GLU A 365 -0.95 6.63 18.37
N LEU A 366 -1.48 5.51 17.88
CA LEU A 366 -0.73 4.26 17.79
C LEU A 366 0.54 4.43 16.96
N ARG A 367 0.45 5.04 15.78
CA ARG A 367 1.61 5.33 14.93
C ARG A 367 2.62 6.23 15.64
N GLN A 368 2.15 7.26 16.34
CA GLN A 368 3.01 8.15 17.11
C GLN A 368 3.74 7.37 18.23
N ARG A 369 3.04 6.54 19.01
CA ARG A 369 3.64 5.69 20.05
C ARG A 369 4.67 4.71 19.50
N LEU A 370 4.42 4.12 18.33
CA LEU A 370 5.38 3.25 17.64
C LEU A 370 6.64 4.03 17.26
N ASN A 371 6.49 5.20 16.63
CA ASN A 371 7.61 6.04 16.19
C ASN A 371 8.46 6.57 17.35
N GLU A 372 7.82 6.94 18.45
CA GLU A 372 8.49 7.47 19.64
C GLU A 372 9.01 6.36 20.59
N GLY A 373 8.69 5.10 20.31
CA GLY A 373 9.05 3.98 21.18
C GLY A 373 8.27 3.94 22.49
N ARG A 374 7.19 4.75 22.63
CA ARG A 374 6.36 4.78 23.84
C ARG A 374 5.61 3.47 24.03
N GLU A 375 5.31 3.16 25.29
CA GLU A 375 4.52 2.00 25.66
C GLU A 375 3.16 1.99 24.98
N ILE A 376 2.79 0.82 24.45
CA ILE A 376 1.45 0.55 23.91
C ILE A 376 0.74 -0.32 24.95
N PRO A 377 -0.33 0.18 25.58
CA PRO A 377 -0.96 -0.50 26.69
C PRO A 377 -1.50 -1.89 26.31
N ALA A 378 -1.37 -2.85 27.24
CA ALA A 378 -1.83 -4.22 27.05
C ALA A 378 -3.36 -4.31 26.89
N TRP A 379 -4.13 -3.34 27.41
CA TRP A 379 -5.57 -3.27 27.16
C TRP A 379 -5.90 -2.96 25.70
N PHE A 380 -5.05 -2.22 24.98
CA PHE A 380 -5.28 -1.86 23.58
C PHE A 380 -4.93 -3.02 22.62
N THR A 381 -3.79 -3.67 22.82
CA THR A 381 -3.36 -4.78 21.97
C THR A 381 -2.46 -5.78 22.71
N TYR A 382 -2.25 -6.91 22.10
CA TYR A 382 -1.45 -7.99 22.67
C TYR A 382 0.06 -7.71 22.51
N PRO A 383 0.91 -8.09 23.51
CA PRO A 383 2.36 -7.85 23.44
C PRO A 383 3.04 -8.43 22.19
N GLU A 384 2.61 -9.60 21.73
CA GLU A 384 3.12 -10.24 20.52
C GLU A 384 2.79 -9.43 19.24
N VAL A 385 1.64 -8.77 19.20
CA VAL A 385 1.28 -7.86 18.11
C VAL A 385 2.11 -6.57 18.17
N VAL A 386 2.37 -6.04 19.37
CA VAL A 386 3.27 -4.89 19.55
C VAL A 386 4.67 -5.21 19.05
N ALA A 387 5.20 -6.40 19.40
CA ALA A 387 6.52 -6.84 18.96
C ALA A 387 6.61 -6.92 17.43
N GLU A 388 5.57 -7.45 16.77
CA GLU A 388 5.50 -7.53 15.31
C GLU A 388 5.40 -6.14 14.65
N LEU A 389 4.56 -5.26 15.20
CA LEU A 389 4.45 -3.89 14.71
C LEU A 389 5.76 -3.10 14.88
N ARG A 390 6.47 -3.26 16.00
CA ARG A 390 7.78 -2.62 16.23
C ARG A 390 8.88 -3.15 15.32
N ARG A 391 8.78 -4.40 14.85
CA ARG A 391 9.70 -4.93 13.84
C ARG A 391 9.54 -4.20 12.50
N SER A 392 8.30 -3.93 12.11
CA SER A 392 7.98 -3.27 10.83
C SER A 392 8.03 -1.74 10.93
N PHE A 393 7.74 -1.20 12.11
CA PHE A 393 7.75 0.23 12.42
C PHE A 393 8.64 0.47 13.66
N PRO A 394 9.97 0.38 13.51
CA PRO A 394 10.88 0.62 14.61
C PRO A 394 10.79 2.07 15.09
N PRO A 395 11.08 2.35 16.38
CA PRO A 395 11.19 3.72 16.88
C PRO A 395 12.20 4.54 16.06
N ARG A 396 12.01 5.86 15.99
CA ARG A 396 12.82 6.74 15.14
C ARG A 396 14.33 6.55 15.32
N HIS A 397 14.78 6.38 16.54
CA HIS A 397 16.20 6.14 16.85
C HIS A 397 16.75 4.80 16.30
N LYS A 398 15.89 3.89 15.86
CA LYS A 398 16.23 2.63 15.18
C LYS A 398 15.94 2.63 13.68
N GLN A 399 15.26 3.67 13.18
CA GLN A 399 15.03 3.82 11.75
C GLN A 399 16.31 4.28 11.05
N GLY A 400 16.49 3.87 9.80
CA GLY A 400 17.57 4.42 8.98
C GLY A 400 17.37 5.89 8.69
N VAL A 401 18.46 6.61 8.44
CA VAL A 401 18.44 8.02 8.09
C VAL A 401 19.50 8.35 7.05
N THR A 402 19.12 9.17 6.08
CA THR A 402 20.04 9.77 5.12
C THR A 402 20.29 11.24 5.50
N ILE A 403 21.56 11.59 5.68
CA ILE A 403 22.05 12.97 5.81
C ILE A 403 22.60 13.36 4.45
N PHE A 404 21.86 14.22 3.75
CA PHE A 404 22.14 14.56 2.36
C PHE A 404 22.64 15.99 2.25
N PHE A 405 23.93 16.15 2.00
CA PHE A 405 24.55 17.46 1.82
C PHE A 405 24.30 18.02 0.43
N THR A 406 24.16 19.34 0.36
CA THR A 406 24.23 20.13 -0.87
C THR A 406 25.02 21.40 -0.63
N GLY A 407 25.65 21.94 -1.66
CA GLY A 407 26.47 23.15 -1.58
C GLY A 407 27.60 23.14 -2.60
N LEU A 408 28.25 24.27 -2.77
CA LEU A 408 29.29 24.50 -3.77
C LEU A 408 30.54 23.61 -3.57
N SER A 409 31.37 23.47 -4.59
CA SER A 409 32.71 22.87 -4.45
C SER A 409 33.53 23.69 -3.46
N GLY A 410 34.30 23.06 -2.58
CA GLY A 410 35.08 23.80 -1.57
C GLY A 410 34.28 24.36 -0.37
N SER A 411 32.95 24.16 -0.32
CA SER A 411 32.11 24.67 0.79
C SER A 411 32.30 23.94 2.13
N GLY A 412 33.03 22.83 2.20
CA GLY A 412 33.28 22.10 3.44
C GLY A 412 32.46 20.81 3.65
N LYS A 413 31.59 20.43 2.72
CA LYS A 413 30.72 19.24 2.82
C LYS A 413 31.43 17.96 3.24
N SER A 414 32.46 17.56 2.51
CA SER A 414 33.21 16.32 2.78
C SER A 414 33.95 16.37 4.11
N THR A 415 34.40 17.54 4.55
CA THR A 415 35.05 17.71 5.86
C THR A 415 34.05 17.48 6.99
N ILE A 416 32.88 18.13 6.94
CA ILE A 416 31.79 17.93 7.92
C ILE A 416 31.29 16.51 7.91
N ALA A 417 31.10 15.93 6.70
CA ALA A 417 30.67 14.55 6.53
C ALA A 417 31.64 13.54 7.18
N ASN A 418 32.95 13.78 7.08
CA ASN A 418 33.97 12.96 7.77
C ASN A 418 33.92 13.10 9.28
N VAL A 419 33.69 14.31 9.80
CA VAL A 419 33.51 14.53 11.27
C VAL A 419 32.26 13.77 11.73
N LEU A 420 31.12 13.89 11.02
CA LEU A 420 29.92 13.15 11.34
C LEU A 420 30.12 11.62 11.29
N MET A 421 30.80 11.14 10.25
CA MET A 421 31.11 9.70 10.14
C MET A 421 31.91 9.22 11.36
N THR A 422 32.92 9.97 11.76
CA THR A 422 33.72 9.66 12.96
C THR A 422 32.85 9.64 14.21
N LYS A 423 31.97 10.65 14.39
CA LYS A 423 31.08 10.73 15.54
C LYS A 423 30.10 9.54 15.59
N PHE A 424 29.50 9.14 14.46
CA PHE A 424 28.64 7.96 14.43
C PHE A 424 29.38 6.66 14.71
N LEU A 425 30.63 6.54 14.28
CA LEU A 425 31.48 5.39 14.62
C LEU A 425 31.83 5.35 16.11
N GLU A 426 32.12 6.52 16.73
CA GLU A 426 32.33 6.64 18.17
C GLU A 426 31.09 6.32 18.99
N MET A 427 29.90 6.79 18.55
CA MET A 427 28.63 6.50 19.21
C MET A 427 28.24 5.02 19.10
N GLY A 428 28.66 4.33 18.05
CA GLY A 428 28.25 2.95 17.78
C GLY A 428 26.77 2.80 17.45
N GLY A 429 26.27 1.58 17.56
CA GLY A 429 24.85 1.26 17.40
C GLY A 429 24.46 0.93 15.96
N ARG A 430 24.27 1.92 15.08
CA ARG A 430 23.86 1.70 13.68
C ARG A 430 25.03 1.80 12.71
N PRO A 431 25.08 0.95 11.66
CA PRO A 431 26.11 1.08 10.63
C PRO A 431 25.97 2.42 9.89
N ALA A 432 27.06 3.13 9.71
CA ALA A 432 27.13 4.38 8.93
C ALA A 432 27.93 4.16 7.64
N THR A 433 27.49 4.77 6.55
CA THR A 433 28.12 4.65 5.23
C THR A 433 28.29 6.04 4.62
N MET A 434 29.51 6.32 4.16
CA MET A 434 29.85 7.55 3.44
C MET A 434 29.64 7.35 1.93
N LEU A 435 28.85 8.20 1.32
CA LEU A 435 28.64 8.30 -0.13
C LEU A 435 29.19 9.66 -0.61
N ASP A 436 30.50 9.79 -0.58
CA ASP A 436 31.20 10.97 -1.13
C ASP A 436 31.18 10.92 -2.66
N GLY A 437 31.08 12.10 -3.29
CA GLY A 437 30.94 12.21 -4.74
C GLY A 437 32.13 11.63 -5.52
N ASP A 438 33.35 11.74 -5.00
CA ASP A 438 34.55 11.21 -5.66
C ASP A 438 34.60 9.67 -5.55
N LEU A 439 34.22 9.11 -4.38
CA LEU A 439 34.15 7.67 -4.16
C LEU A 439 33.06 7.01 -5.03
N VAL A 440 31.88 7.63 -5.09
CA VAL A 440 30.77 7.14 -5.93
C VAL A 440 31.14 7.19 -7.41
N ARG A 441 31.77 8.29 -7.88
CA ARG A 441 32.22 8.37 -9.27
C ARG A 441 33.21 7.27 -9.63
N LYS A 442 34.12 6.94 -8.72
CA LYS A 442 35.11 5.88 -8.96
C LYS A 442 34.45 4.49 -9.10
N ASN A 443 33.40 4.19 -8.31
CA ASN A 443 32.88 2.84 -8.17
C ASN A 443 31.54 2.62 -8.90
N LEU A 444 30.67 3.63 -9.01
CA LEU A 444 29.32 3.50 -9.55
C LEU A 444 29.05 4.38 -10.78
N SER A 445 29.88 5.37 -11.03
CA SER A 445 29.62 6.40 -12.04
C SER A 445 30.90 6.78 -12.79
N SER A 446 31.81 5.82 -12.99
CA SER A 446 33.12 6.07 -13.62
C SER A 446 33.00 6.48 -15.09
N GLU A 447 31.92 6.10 -15.77
CA GLU A 447 31.60 6.47 -17.15
C GLU A 447 31.02 7.88 -17.29
N LEU A 448 30.55 8.50 -16.19
CA LEU A 448 29.85 9.78 -16.23
C LEU A 448 30.83 10.96 -16.24
N GLY A 449 30.60 11.91 -17.14
CA GLY A 449 31.26 13.22 -17.17
C GLY A 449 30.61 14.22 -16.19
N PHE A 450 30.77 15.52 -16.49
CA PHE A 450 30.31 16.62 -15.63
C PHE A 450 29.18 17.45 -16.23
N SER A 451 28.59 17.03 -17.39
CA SER A 451 27.40 17.69 -17.91
C SER A 451 26.25 17.66 -16.91
N LYS A 452 25.27 18.55 -17.08
CA LYS A 452 24.07 18.61 -16.23
C LYS A 452 23.42 17.24 -16.11
N GLU A 453 23.18 16.58 -17.23
CA GLU A 453 22.57 15.25 -17.29
C GLU A 453 23.37 14.20 -16.50
N HIS A 454 24.70 14.13 -16.71
CA HIS A 454 25.55 13.18 -15.99
C HIS A 454 25.63 13.47 -14.49
N ARG A 455 25.56 14.74 -14.08
CA ARG A 455 25.44 15.10 -12.67
C ARG A 455 24.14 14.61 -12.07
N ASP A 456 23.01 14.80 -12.76
CA ASP A 456 21.70 14.33 -12.30
C ASP A 456 21.65 12.81 -12.17
N ILE A 457 22.18 12.07 -13.16
CA ILE A 457 22.29 10.61 -13.09
C ILE A 457 23.11 10.19 -11.87
N ASN A 458 24.26 10.81 -11.64
CA ASN A 458 25.11 10.49 -10.49
C ASN A 458 24.40 10.73 -9.15
N ILE A 459 23.67 11.85 -9.01
CA ILE A 459 22.89 12.16 -7.79
C ILE A 459 21.76 11.15 -7.57
N ARG A 460 21.05 10.74 -8.63
CA ARG A 460 20.02 9.70 -8.56
C ARG A 460 20.59 8.35 -8.13
N ARG A 461 21.77 7.96 -8.60
CA ARG A 461 22.47 6.74 -8.17
C ARG A 461 22.87 6.81 -6.70
N ILE A 462 23.42 7.95 -6.24
CA ILE A 462 23.69 8.19 -4.81
C ILE A 462 22.41 8.04 -3.99
N GLY A 463 21.32 8.67 -4.45
CA GLY A 463 20.01 8.59 -3.79
C GLY A 463 19.48 7.17 -3.68
N TYR A 464 19.61 6.37 -4.74
CA TYR A 464 19.21 4.96 -4.72
C TYR A 464 20.01 4.14 -3.71
N VAL A 465 21.34 4.26 -3.69
CA VAL A 465 22.18 3.56 -2.71
C VAL A 465 21.84 4.02 -1.27
N ALA A 466 21.65 5.32 -1.07
CA ALA A 466 21.24 5.86 0.23
C ALA A 466 19.86 5.33 0.66
N SER A 467 18.90 5.18 -0.26
CA SER A 467 17.59 4.62 0.06
C SER A 467 17.68 3.18 0.53
N GLU A 468 18.53 2.35 -0.08
CA GLU A 468 18.72 0.96 0.36
C GLU A 468 19.42 0.88 1.74
N ILE A 469 20.39 1.77 2.03
CA ILE A 469 21.02 1.86 3.34
C ILE A 469 19.98 2.26 4.40
N THR A 470 19.19 3.29 4.11
CA THR A 470 18.12 3.80 5.01
C THR A 470 17.07 2.74 5.28
N LYS A 471 16.59 2.04 4.24
CA LYS A 471 15.63 0.96 4.33
C LYS A 471 16.10 -0.19 5.25
N ASN A 472 17.40 -0.43 5.29
CA ASN A 472 18.03 -1.45 6.13
C ASN A 472 18.47 -0.92 7.52
N GLY A 473 17.99 0.25 7.95
CA GLY A 473 18.21 0.80 9.27
C GLY A 473 19.56 1.52 9.45
N GLY A 474 20.39 1.63 8.39
CA GLY A 474 21.68 2.28 8.41
C GLY A 474 21.63 3.81 8.33
N ILE A 475 22.77 4.44 8.54
CA ILE A 475 22.98 5.88 8.36
C ILE A 475 23.73 6.10 7.05
N ALA A 476 23.13 6.79 6.09
CA ALA A 476 23.79 7.20 4.85
C ALA A 476 24.21 8.67 4.95
N ILE A 477 25.50 8.97 4.76
CA ILE A 477 26.02 10.33 4.71
C ILE A 477 26.42 10.61 3.27
N CYS A 478 25.62 11.43 2.57
CA CYS A 478 25.84 11.75 1.16
C CYS A 478 26.42 13.16 1.03
N ALA A 479 27.59 13.31 0.43
CA ALA A 479 28.26 14.60 0.31
C ALA A 479 28.47 15.10 -1.15
N PRO A 480 27.45 15.04 -2.02
CA PRO A 480 27.53 15.60 -3.38
C PRO A 480 27.32 17.11 -3.39
N ILE A 481 27.53 17.74 -4.55
CA ILE A 481 27.14 19.14 -4.80
C ILE A 481 25.62 19.27 -4.87
N ALA A 482 24.95 18.37 -5.63
CA ALA A 482 23.51 18.31 -5.85
C ALA A 482 22.86 19.68 -6.15
N PRO A 483 23.23 20.35 -7.28
CA PRO A 483 22.91 21.75 -7.50
C PRO A 483 21.45 22.01 -7.83
N TYR A 484 20.68 21.02 -8.32
CA TYR A 484 19.35 21.21 -8.84
C TYR A 484 18.28 20.73 -7.87
N ASP A 485 17.25 21.57 -7.64
CA ASP A 485 16.16 21.32 -6.71
C ASP A 485 15.33 20.08 -7.07
N ALA A 486 14.99 19.94 -8.36
CA ALA A 486 14.22 18.79 -8.86
C ALA A 486 14.90 17.45 -8.53
N THR A 487 16.23 17.38 -8.64
CA THR A 487 16.98 16.14 -8.36
C THR A 487 17.06 15.86 -6.86
N ARG A 488 17.22 16.89 -6.02
CA ARG A 488 17.15 16.74 -4.55
C ARG A 488 15.79 16.25 -4.10
N LYS A 489 14.70 16.84 -4.63
CA LYS A 489 13.33 16.39 -4.34
C LYS A 489 13.07 14.95 -4.78
N TYR A 490 13.58 14.55 -5.94
CA TYR A 490 13.50 13.17 -6.38
C TYR A 490 14.19 12.21 -5.38
N VAL A 491 15.39 12.55 -4.90
CA VAL A 491 16.10 11.73 -3.91
C VAL A 491 15.34 11.68 -2.58
N ARG A 492 14.79 12.80 -2.12
CA ARG A 492 13.93 12.86 -0.93
C ARG A 492 12.75 11.91 -1.05
N GLN A 493 12.00 11.99 -2.15
CA GLN A 493 10.84 11.12 -2.40
C GLN A 493 11.20 9.63 -2.46
N LEU A 494 12.41 9.31 -2.89
CA LEU A 494 12.90 7.93 -2.94
C LEU A 494 13.22 7.36 -1.55
N ILE A 495 13.65 8.20 -0.61
CA ILE A 495 14.16 7.80 0.72
C ILE A 495 13.09 7.87 1.82
N GLU A 496 12.27 8.91 1.84
CA GLU A 496 11.28 9.16 2.91
C GLU A 496 10.30 8.00 3.18
N PRO A 497 9.92 7.16 2.20
CA PRO A 497 9.10 5.98 2.48
C PRO A 497 9.77 4.95 3.41
N TYR A 498 11.09 4.98 3.54
CA TYR A 498 11.88 3.98 4.27
C TYR A 498 12.49 4.48 5.57
N GLY A 499 12.63 5.80 5.75
CA GLY A 499 13.23 6.38 6.94
C GLY A 499 13.45 7.89 6.83
N GLY A 500 14.36 8.44 7.63
CA GLY A 500 14.63 9.87 7.65
C GLY A 500 15.42 10.36 6.44
N PHE A 501 15.06 11.56 5.96
CA PHE A 501 15.86 12.32 5.00
C PHE A 501 16.09 13.72 5.56
N ILE A 502 17.36 14.08 5.77
CA ILE A 502 17.79 15.38 6.30
C ILE A 502 18.65 16.07 5.24
N LEU A 503 18.12 17.12 4.63
CA LEU A 503 18.86 17.95 3.69
C LEU A 503 19.68 18.96 4.45
N VAL A 504 21.00 18.90 4.28
CA VAL A 504 21.96 19.82 4.88
C VAL A 504 22.52 20.75 3.79
N HIS A 505 22.12 22.00 3.83
CA HIS A 505 22.63 23.04 2.94
C HIS A 505 23.89 23.68 3.52
N ILE A 506 25.01 23.53 2.85
CA ILE A 506 26.25 24.24 3.20
C ILE A 506 26.28 25.56 2.39
N ALA A 507 25.81 26.62 3.03
CA ALA A 507 25.55 27.95 2.46
C ALA A 507 26.81 28.85 2.39
N THR A 508 27.98 28.23 2.29
CA THR A 508 29.23 28.98 2.14
C THR A 508 29.27 29.68 0.79
N THR A 509 29.61 30.99 0.79
CA THR A 509 29.57 31.80 -0.42
C THR A 509 30.61 31.39 -1.47
N VAL A 510 30.35 31.77 -2.73
CA VAL A 510 31.27 31.48 -3.85
C VAL A 510 32.66 32.07 -3.56
N GLU A 511 32.73 33.28 -3.04
CA GLU A 511 33.99 34.00 -2.72
C GLU A 511 34.85 33.22 -1.73
N VAL A 512 34.27 32.72 -0.67
CA VAL A 512 34.95 31.88 0.32
C VAL A 512 35.38 30.54 -0.27
N CYS A 513 34.52 29.92 -1.07
CA CYS A 513 34.85 28.66 -1.74
C CYS A 513 36.01 28.85 -2.75
N GLU A 514 36.02 29.96 -3.48
CA GLU A 514 37.05 30.33 -4.44
C GLU A 514 38.37 30.64 -3.77
N GLN A 515 38.36 31.35 -2.62
CA GLN A 515 39.58 31.57 -1.83
C GLN A 515 40.21 30.27 -1.33
N ARG A 516 39.37 29.29 -0.99
CA ARG A 516 39.84 27.96 -0.56
C ARG A 516 40.44 27.13 -1.67
N ASP A 517 39.85 27.14 -2.85
CA ASP A 517 40.12 26.41 -4.11
C ASP A 517 41.18 25.28 -4.04
N ARG A 518 41.06 24.38 -3.07
CA ARG A 518 42.03 23.32 -2.77
C ARG A 518 42.40 22.42 -3.95
N LYS A 519 41.46 22.28 -4.92
CA LYS A 519 41.62 21.44 -6.12
C LYS A 519 41.98 22.26 -7.36
N GLY A 520 42.09 23.57 -7.29
CA GLY A 520 42.35 24.50 -8.40
C GLY A 520 41.20 24.53 -9.44
N LEU A 521 39.97 24.14 -9.02
CA LEU A 521 38.84 24.04 -9.93
C LEU A 521 38.25 25.40 -10.26
N TYR A 522 38.18 26.33 -9.30
CA TYR A 522 37.72 27.70 -9.52
C TYR A 522 38.65 28.47 -10.45
N ALA A 523 39.95 28.36 -10.26
CA ALA A 523 40.95 28.95 -11.14
C ALA A 523 40.80 28.46 -12.60
N LYS A 524 40.55 27.16 -12.80
CA LYS A 524 40.31 26.58 -14.12
C LYS A 524 38.97 27.02 -14.72
N ALA A 525 37.92 27.15 -13.90
CA ALA A 525 36.63 27.63 -14.33
C ALA A 525 36.66 29.11 -14.76
N ARG A 526 37.32 29.96 -13.99
CA ARG A 526 37.58 31.37 -14.33
C ARG A 526 38.40 31.55 -15.59
N ALA A 527 39.36 30.66 -15.81
CA ALA A 527 40.17 30.62 -17.05
C ALA A 527 39.40 30.03 -18.26
N GLY A 528 38.12 29.63 -18.10
CA GLY A 528 37.34 29.03 -19.19
C GLY A 528 37.75 27.60 -19.59
N ILE A 529 38.65 26.97 -18.84
CA ILE A 529 39.10 25.61 -19.05
C ILE A 529 38.04 24.59 -18.65
N LEU A 530 37.36 24.84 -17.51
CA LEU A 530 36.23 24.04 -17.07
C LEU A 530 34.93 24.76 -17.48
N LYS A 531 34.17 24.11 -18.38
CA LYS A 531 32.82 24.51 -18.75
C LYS A 531 31.81 23.90 -17.78
N GLU A 532 30.62 24.53 -17.65
CA GLU A 532 29.51 24.04 -16.82
C GLU A 532 29.90 23.81 -15.34
N PHE A 533 30.71 24.71 -14.76
CA PHE A 533 31.13 24.63 -13.37
C PHE A 533 30.10 25.29 -12.45
N THR A 534 29.55 24.53 -11.53
CA THR A 534 28.49 24.96 -10.58
C THR A 534 28.93 26.16 -9.74
N GLY A 535 28.15 27.23 -9.77
CA GLY A 535 28.39 28.47 -9.07
C GLY A 535 29.23 29.50 -9.83
N ILE A 536 29.79 29.17 -11.03
CA ILE A 536 30.51 30.09 -11.91
C ILE A 536 29.83 30.20 -13.27
N SER A 537 29.83 29.13 -14.05
CA SER A 537 29.25 29.08 -15.40
C SER A 537 27.97 28.23 -15.48
N ASP A 538 27.59 27.56 -14.39
CA ASP A 538 26.38 26.79 -14.25
C ASP A 538 25.70 27.11 -12.92
N PRO A 539 24.34 27.17 -12.87
CA PRO A 539 23.63 27.61 -11.70
C PRO A 539 23.71 26.61 -10.53
N TYR A 540 23.64 27.15 -9.33
CA TYR A 540 23.34 26.43 -8.10
C TYR A 540 21.99 26.91 -7.57
N GLU A 541 21.00 26.04 -7.52
CA GLU A 541 19.67 26.32 -7.00
C GLU A 541 19.69 26.16 -5.46
N VAL A 542 19.61 27.27 -4.74
CA VAL A 542 19.58 27.28 -3.28
C VAL A 542 18.32 26.53 -2.79
N PRO A 543 18.46 25.51 -1.92
CA PRO A 543 17.29 24.83 -1.39
C PRO A 543 16.49 25.73 -0.44
N ALA A 544 15.17 25.75 -0.63
CA ALA A 544 14.25 26.45 0.25
C ALA A 544 13.70 25.56 1.39
N ASP A 545 13.95 24.26 1.31
CA ASP A 545 13.40 23.20 2.15
C ASP A 545 14.49 22.40 2.91
N ALA A 546 15.68 22.98 3.12
CA ALA A 546 16.73 22.36 3.88
C ALA A 546 16.38 22.35 5.39
N GLU A 547 16.52 21.18 6.02
CA GLU A 547 16.34 21.01 7.47
C GLU A 547 17.44 21.70 8.28
N VAL A 548 18.66 21.73 7.73
CA VAL A 548 19.82 22.38 8.37
C VAL A 548 20.54 23.22 7.34
N THR A 549 20.84 24.48 7.69
CA THR A 549 21.64 25.40 6.86
C THR A 549 22.84 25.88 7.64
N ILE A 550 24.04 25.67 7.09
CA ILE A 550 25.33 25.94 7.76
C ILE A 550 26.21 26.80 6.88
N ASN A 551 26.80 27.85 7.47
CA ASN A 551 27.84 28.66 6.83
C ASN A 551 29.23 28.31 7.44
N THR A 552 30.06 27.62 6.67
CA THR A 552 31.43 27.26 7.11
C THR A 552 32.43 28.40 7.06
N GLY A 553 32.02 29.60 6.71
CA GLY A 553 32.76 30.84 6.91
C GLY A 553 32.77 31.28 8.39
N GLU A 554 31.76 30.84 9.16
CA GLU A 554 31.48 31.23 10.53
C GLU A 554 31.69 30.08 11.52
N LEU A 555 31.48 28.82 11.10
CA LEU A 555 31.56 27.64 11.94
C LEU A 555 32.73 26.72 11.54
N SER A 556 33.39 26.12 12.51
CA SER A 556 34.30 24.99 12.30
C SER A 556 33.55 23.74 11.81
N ALA A 557 34.29 22.76 11.33
CA ALA A 557 33.68 21.50 10.88
C ALA A 557 33.06 20.71 12.04
N GLU A 558 33.63 20.80 13.22
CA GLU A 558 33.16 20.18 14.46
C GLU A 558 31.86 20.83 14.96
N GLU A 559 31.80 22.17 14.98
CA GLU A 559 30.58 22.92 15.34
C GLU A 559 29.45 22.64 14.34
N ALA A 560 29.74 22.64 13.04
CA ALA A 560 28.80 22.31 11.99
C ALA A 560 28.24 20.87 12.12
N ALA A 561 29.12 19.91 12.44
CA ALA A 561 28.69 18.53 12.70
C ALA A 561 27.83 18.43 13.96
N GLN A 562 28.14 19.21 15.01
CA GLN A 562 27.37 19.25 16.25
C GLN A 562 25.93 19.79 15.99
N GLU A 563 25.77 20.83 15.17
CA GLU A 563 24.44 21.33 14.80
C GLU A 563 23.58 20.27 14.12
N ILE A 564 24.18 19.48 13.21
CA ILE A 564 23.48 18.37 12.54
C ILE A 564 23.10 17.28 13.54
N ILE A 565 23.99 16.93 14.47
CA ILE A 565 23.72 15.94 15.54
C ILE A 565 22.57 16.41 16.42
N LEU A 566 22.58 17.67 16.87
CA LEU A 566 21.50 18.25 17.68
C LEU A 566 20.15 18.27 16.92
N HIS A 567 20.17 18.48 15.61
CA HIS A 567 18.96 18.36 14.80
C HIS A 567 18.44 16.92 14.76
N LEU A 568 19.32 15.94 14.57
CA LEU A 568 18.96 14.50 14.57
C LEU A 568 18.43 14.03 15.93
N GLU A 569 18.97 14.57 17.04
CA GLU A 569 18.45 14.30 18.38
C GLU A 569 17.06 14.88 18.58
N ARG A 570 16.82 16.14 18.18
CA ARG A 570 15.49 16.77 18.25
C ARG A 570 14.45 16.03 17.44
N GLU A 571 14.83 15.51 16.27
CA GLU A 571 13.98 14.71 15.41
C GLU A 571 13.83 13.25 15.89
N GLY A 572 14.59 12.84 16.92
CA GLY A 572 14.53 11.51 17.51
C GLY A 572 15.26 10.42 16.72
N PHE A 573 16.10 10.76 15.74
CA PHE A 573 16.92 9.80 14.99
C PHE A 573 18.15 9.34 15.77
N ILE A 574 18.59 10.11 16.73
CA ILE A 574 19.62 9.74 17.70
C ILE A 574 18.94 9.82 19.07
N GLY A 575 18.86 8.71 19.78
CA GLY A 575 18.35 8.68 21.15
C GLY A 575 19.50 9.02 22.12
N ALA A 576 19.20 9.75 23.19
CA ALA A 576 20.04 9.67 24.39
C ALA A 576 20.09 8.19 24.77
N ALA A 577 21.27 7.63 24.93
CA ALA A 577 21.47 6.31 25.47
C ALA A 577 20.85 6.28 26.88
N VAL A 578 19.59 5.89 26.98
CA VAL A 578 19.05 5.42 28.25
C VAL A 578 19.69 4.06 28.45
N GLU A 579 20.78 4.01 29.12
CA GLU A 579 21.27 2.80 29.74
C GLU A 579 20.15 2.27 30.63
N SER A 580 19.43 1.28 30.12
CA SER A 580 18.65 0.39 30.96
C SER A 580 19.64 -0.59 31.57
N VAL A 581 20.08 -0.28 32.79
CA VAL A 581 20.69 -1.24 33.71
C VAL A 581 19.68 -2.35 34.03
#